data_335d2287d2e85ee43d07d01058fdc675
#
_entry.id   335d2287d2e85ee43d07d01058fdc675
#
_cell.length_a   1.000
_cell.length_b   1.000
_cell.length_c   1.000
_cell.angle_alpha   90.00
_cell.angle_beta   90.00
_cell.angle_gamma   90.00
#
_symmetry.space_group_name_H-M   'P 1'
#
loop_
_entity.id
_entity.type
_entity.pdbx_description
1 polymer ?
#
loop_
_entity_poly.entity_id
_entity_poly.type
_entity_poly.pdbx_seq_one_letter_code
_entity_poly.pdbx_strand_id
1 'polypeptide(L)'
;MKKYIWVTFKKEGIHKYPAALEDPKLATGDEYDVSFLGYPHRHIFHFKVYIEVFHDDRDIEFIQFKRWLENLYADGTMKLDYKSCEMMADELNGMIQQKYPGRSTILEVSEDGENGTTIMFPAKNDDKTSFSTYEEMTSSTGAVQ
;
A
#
# COMPACT_ATOMS: atom_id res chain seq x y z
N MET A 1 11.31 -4.98 -20.54
CA MET A 1 11.57 -5.39 -19.15
C MET A 1 11.37 -4.21 -18.22
N LYS A 2 10.63 -4.40 -17.15
CA LYS A 2 10.44 -3.34 -16.16
C LYS A 2 11.54 -3.37 -15.13
N LYS A 3 11.98 -2.19 -14.73
CA LYS A 3 12.98 -2.03 -13.67
C LYS A 3 12.37 -1.16 -12.58
N TYR A 4 12.72 -1.48 -11.34
CA TYR A 4 12.21 -0.78 -10.17
C TYR A 4 13.37 -0.39 -9.26
N ILE A 5 13.27 0.78 -8.66
CA ILE A 5 14.03 1.03 -7.44
C ILE A 5 13.10 0.77 -6.26
N TRP A 6 13.64 0.57 -5.07
CA TRP A 6 12.81 0.37 -3.90
C TRP A 6 13.44 1.02 -2.67
N VAL A 7 12.58 1.40 -1.75
CA VAL A 7 12.97 1.97 -0.47
C VAL A 7 12.10 1.38 0.63
N THR A 8 12.59 1.44 1.87
CA THR A 8 11.82 1.03 3.03
C THR A 8 11.80 2.15 4.05
N PHE A 9 10.71 2.19 4.81
CA PHE A 9 10.63 3.09 5.98
C PHE A 9 9.63 2.51 6.97
N LYS A 10 9.62 3.07 8.17
CA LYS A 10 8.77 2.58 9.26
C LYS A 10 8.02 3.75 9.89
N LYS A 11 6.79 3.47 10.35
CA LYS A 11 5.99 4.43 11.11
C LYS A 11 5.21 3.68 12.19
N GLU A 12 5.17 4.26 13.39
CA GLU A 12 4.29 3.75 14.43
C GLU A 12 2.86 4.20 14.16
N GLY A 13 1.90 3.30 14.38
CA GLY A 13 0.50 3.64 14.20
C GLY A 13 -0.41 2.89 15.15
N ILE A 14 -1.59 3.44 15.39
CA ILE A 14 -2.64 2.82 16.19
C ILE A 14 -3.85 2.63 15.30
N HIS A 15 -4.39 1.42 15.28
CA HIS A 15 -5.62 1.11 14.57
C HIS A 15 -6.42 0.05 15.33
N LYS A 16 -7.61 -0.26 14.82
CA LYS A 16 -8.45 -1.33 15.35
C LYS A 16 -9.16 -2.03 14.22
N TYR A 17 -9.59 -3.26 14.48
CA TYR A 17 -10.33 -4.07 13.52
C TYR A 17 -11.69 -4.42 14.10
N PRO A 18 -12.72 -3.58 13.89
CA PRO A 18 -14.02 -3.79 14.54
C PRO A 18 -14.67 -5.14 14.24
N ALA A 19 -14.47 -5.67 13.04
CA ALA A 19 -15.06 -6.95 12.68
C ALA A 19 -14.58 -8.10 13.58
N ALA A 20 -13.42 -7.96 14.20
CA ALA A 20 -12.91 -8.98 15.12
C ALA A 20 -13.83 -9.17 16.33
N LEU A 21 -14.63 -8.16 16.67
CA LEU A 21 -15.61 -8.26 17.77
C LEU A 21 -17.03 -8.52 17.29
N GLU A 22 -17.30 -8.32 16.02
CA GLU A 22 -18.68 -8.33 15.49
C GLU A 22 -18.95 -9.48 14.54
N ASP A 23 -17.97 -9.88 13.74
CA ASP A 23 -18.14 -10.96 12.77
C ASP A 23 -18.11 -12.31 13.51
N PRO A 24 -19.17 -13.13 13.41
CA PRO A 24 -19.20 -14.42 14.10
C PRO A 24 -18.04 -15.35 13.75
N LYS A 25 -17.44 -15.19 12.59
CA LYS A 25 -16.29 -16.00 12.18
C LYS A 25 -15.01 -15.59 12.89
N LEU A 26 -14.96 -14.37 13.42
CA LEU A 26 -13.75 -13.79 14.03
C LEU A 26 -13.93 -13.55 15.51
N ALA A 27 -15.15 -13.26 15.95
CA ALA A 27 -15.48 -12.92 17.35
C ALA A 27 -15.57 -14.18 18.19
N THR A 28 -14.47 -14.91 18.32
CA THR A 28 -14.42 -16.18 19.04
C THR A 28 -14.46 -16.03 20.56
N GLY A 29 -14.19 -14.82 21.05
CA GLY A 29 -14.07 -14.59 22.49
C GLY A 29 -12.73 -15.01 23.07
N ASP A 30 -11.88 -15.60 22.27
CA ASP A 30 -10.54 -16.02 22.70
C ASP A 30 -9.56 -14.86 22.47
N GLU A 31 -9.00 -14.34 23.56
CA GLU A 31 -8.07 -13.22 23.48
C GLU A 31 -6.73 -13.58 22.80
N TYR A 32 -6.42 -14.88 22.69
CA TYR A 32 -5.24 -15.35 21.98
C TYR A 32 -5.48 -15.52 20.48
N ASP A 33 -6.70 -15.39 20.04
CA ASP A 33 -7.06 -15.39 18.63
C ASP A 33 -7.07 -13.95 18.11
N VAL A 34 -8.10 -13.54 17.39
CA VAL A 34 -8.13 -12.21 16.76
C VAL A 34 -9.03 -11.21 17.47
N SER A 35 -9.74 -11.62 18.51
CA SER A 35 -10.71 -10.74 19.19
C SER A 35 -10.08 -9.46 19.74
N PHE A 36 -8.83 -9.52 20.19
CA PHE A 36 -8.14 -8.34 20.72
C PHE A 36 -7.96 -7.26 19.66
N LEU A 37 -7.98 -7.62 18.39
CA LEU A 37 -7.80 -6.67 17.30
C LEU A 37 -8.97 -5.69 17.17
N GLY A 38 -10.11 -5.99 17.79
CA GLY A 38 -11.26 -5.10 17.81
C GLY A 38 -11.04 -3.84 18.65
N TYR A 39 -10.04 -3.85 19.51
CA TYR A 39 -9.68 -2.70 20.34
C TYR A 39 -8.50 -1.97 19.75
N PRO A 40 -8.32 -0.67 20.04
CA PRO A 40 -7.15 0.05 19.56
C PRO A 40 -5.87 -0.64 20.00
N HIS A 41 -4.96 -0.85 19.07
CA HIS A 41 -3.68 -1.47 19.33
C HIS A 41 -2.62 -0.84 18.45
N ARG A 42 -1.37 -0.94 18.88
CA ARG A 42 -0.24 -0.25 18.26
C ARG A 42 0.66 -1.24 17.56
N HIS A 43 1.14 -0.82 16.38
CA HIS A 43 2.15 -1.57 15.62
C HIS A 43 3.21 -0.61 15.10
N ILE A 44 4.37 -1.16 14.79
CA ILE A 44 5.32 -0.50 13.93
C ILE A 44 5.00 -0.96 12.51
N PHE A 45 4.50 -0.05 11.69
CA PHE A 45 4.19 -0.37 10.30
C PHE A 45 5.45 -0.25 9.46
N HIS A 46 5.75 -1.30 8.72
CA HIS A 46 6.88 -1.35 7.80
C HIS A 46 6.36 -1.19 6.38
N PHE A 47 6.97 -0.26 5.66
CA PHE A 47 6.61 0.01 4.28
C PHE A 47 7.79 -0.36 3.38
N LYS A 48 7.51 -1.02 2.27
CA LYS A 48 8.47 -1.22 1.21
C LYS A 48 7.80 -0.81 -0.08
N VAL A 49 8.42 0.12 -0.79
CA VAL A 49 7.82 0.74 -1.98
C VAL A 49 8.76 0.56 -3.15
N TYR A 50 8.27 -0.11 -4.18
CA TYR A 50 8.95 -0.24 -5.45
C TYR A 50 8.30 0.72 -6.43
N ILE A 51 9.10 1.45 -7.18
CA ILE A 51 8.58 2.31 -8.24
C ILE A 51 9.35 2.08 -9.52
N GLU A 52 8.62 1.98 -10.62
CA GLU A 52 9.18 1.76 -11.94
C GLU A 52 10.07 2.92 -12.35
N VAL A 53 11.22 2.60 -12.94
CA VAL A 53 12.13 3.59 -13.50
C VAL A 53 12.36 3.27 -14.97
N PHE A 54 12.69 4.30 -15.77
CA PHE A 54 12.75 4.19 -17.20
C PHE A 54 14.17 4.21 -17.76
N HIS A 55 15.16 4.50 -16.94
CA HIS A 55 16.56 4.38 -17.32
C HIS A 55 17.42 4.03 -16.11
N ASP A 56 18.67 3.71 -16.36
CA ASP A 56 19.55 3.08 -15.38
C ASP A 56 20.33 4.06 -14.51
N ASP A 57 20.22 5.35 -14.74
CA ASP A 57 21.04 6.32 -14.04
C ASP A 57 20.17 7.30 -13.24
N ARG A 58 19.63 6.78 -12.14
CA ARG A 58 18.91 7.60 -11.16
C ARG A 58 17.74 8.39 -11.74
N ASP A 59 16.91 7.72 -12.53
CA ASP A 59 15.66 8.31 -13.01
C ASP A 59 14.87 8.89 -11.82
N ILE A 60 14.82 8.12 -10.74
CA ILE A 60 14.35 8.60 -9.43
C ILE A 60 15.45 8.25 -8.43
N GLU A 61 15.96 9.28 -7.74
CA GLU A 61 16.99 9.06 -6.76
C GLU A 61 16.36 8.53 -5.47
N PHE A 62 16.80 7.35 -5.02
CA PHE A 62 16.04 6.63 -3.99
C PHE A 62 16.12 7.26 -2.60
N ILE A 63 17.16 7.99 -2.23
CA ILE A 63 17.19 8.67 -0.94
C ILE A 63 16.19 9.81 -0.91
N GLN A 64 16.12 10.59 -2.01
CA GLN A 64 15.10 11.64 -2.12
C GLN A 64 13.70 11.06 -2.10
N PHE A 65 13.49 9.95 -2.80
CA PHE A 65 12.20 9.28 -2.83
C PHE A 65 11.79 8.82 -1.43
N LYS A 66 12.72 8.19 -0.71
CA LYS A 66 12.46 7.73 0.65
C LYS A 66 12.08 8.89 1.56
N ARG A 67 12.81 10.00 1.50
CA ARG A 67 12.53 11.17 2.35
C ARG A 67 11.17 11.79 2.01
N TRP A 68 10.85 11.83 0.73
CA TRP A 68 9.54 12.32 0.32
C TRP A 68 8.42 11.43 0.88
N LEU A 69 8.57 10.11 0.80
CA LEU A 69 7.60 9.18 1.36
C LEU A 69 7.44 9.37 2.87
N GLU A 70 8.55 9.43 3.57
CA GLU A 70 8.50 9.63 5.03
C GLU A 70 7.78 10.92 5.40
N ASN A 71 7.98 11.97 4.62
CA ASN A 71 7.37 13.28 4.88
C ASN A 71 5.87 13.34 4.56
N LEU A 72 5.31 12.33 3.89
CA LEU A 72 3.87 12.24 3.69
C LEU A 72 3.13 11.95 5.00
N TYR A 73 3.82 11.43 5.99
CA TYR A 73 3.24 11.06 7.27
C TYR A 73 3.69 12.03 8.35
N ALA A 74 2.76 12.36 9.26
CA ALA A 74 3.07 13.24 10.36
C ALA A 74 4.09 12.60 11.30
N ASP A 75 4.81 13.43 12.02
CA ASP A 75 5.69 12.96 13.07
C ASP A 75 4.87 12.30 14.17
N GLY A 76 5.49 11.36 14.87
CA GLY A 76 4.85 10.65 15.95
C GLY A 76 3.99 9.51 15.48
N THR A 77 3.03 9.14 16.32
CA THR A 77 2.19 7.97 16.08
C THR A 77 1.03 8.31 15.14
N MET A 78 0.86 7.54 14.08
CA MET A 78 -0.27 7.70 13.17
C MET A 78 -1.55 7.22 13.83
N LYS A 79 -2.63 7.97 13.63
CA LYS A 79 -3.96 7.58 14.08
C LYS A 79 -4.72 7.06 12.87
N LEU A 80 -4.83 5.75 12.78
CA LEU A 80 -5.30 5.08 11.57
C LEU A 80 -6.76 4.65 11.64
N ASP A 81 -7.40 4.80 12.81
CA ASP A 81 -8.75 4.34 13.06
C ASP A 81 -8.88 2.85 12.69
N TYR A 82 -9.59 2.53 11.64
CA TYR A 82 -9.79 1.15 11.21
C TYR A 82 -9.01 0.78 9.95
N LYS A 83 -8.04 1.59 9.55
CA LYS A 83 -7.31 1.33 8.30
C LYS A 83 -6.50 0.06 8.39
N SER A 84 -6.67 -0.79 7.40
CA SER A 84 -5.88 -2.00 7.20
C SER A 84 -4.59 -1.68 6.46
N CYS A 85 -3.68 -2.65 6.41
CA CYS A 85 -2.48 -2.52 5.59
C CYS A 85 -2.83 -2.30 4.11
N GLU A 86 -3.86 -2.98 3.62
CA GLU A 86 -4.32 -2.82 2.23
C GLU A 86 -4.80 -1.40 1.95
N MET A 87 -5.59 -0.84 2.86
CA MET A 87 -6.08 0.53 2.72
C MET A 87 -4.93 1.53 2.75
N MET A 88 -3.95 1.29 3.60
CA MET A 88 -2.77 2.16 3.70
C MET A 88 -1.95 2.12 2.42
N ALA A 89 -1.77 0.92 1.85
CA ALA A 89 -1.05 0.77 0.58
C ALA A 89 -1.77 1.48 -0.56
N ASP A 90 -3.08 1.36 -0.61
CA ASP A 90 -3.89 1.98 -1.64
C ASP A 90 -3.79 3.50 -1.59
N GLU A 91 -3.93 4.08 -0.40
CA GLU A 91 -3.80 5.52 -0.19
C GLU A 91 -2.40 6.02 -0.58
N LEU A 92 -1.38 5.28 -0.17
CA LEU A 92 0.00 5.66 -0.47
C LEU A 92 0.25 5.64 -1.97
N ASN A 93 -0.24 4.62 -2.67
CA ASN A 93 -0.09 4.57 -4.11
C ASN A 93 -0.77 5.76 -4.79
N GLY A 94 -1.94 6.18 -4.29
CA GLY A 94 -2.60 7.37 -4.81
C GLY A 94 -1.72 8.61 -4.73
N MET A 95 -1.03 8.80 -3.61
CA MET A 95 -0.11 9.92 -3.45
C MET A 95 1.11 9.80 -4.36
N ILE A 96 1.62 8.58 -4.52
CA ILE A 96 2.76 8.34 -5.42
C ILE A 96 2.38 8.66 -6.86
N GLN A 97 1.21 8.25 -7.31
CA GLN A 97 0.76 8.51 -8.67
C GLN A 97 0.56 9.99 -8.95
N GLN A 98 0.24 10.79 -7.96
CA GLN A 98 0.14 12.24 -8.14
C GLN A 98 1.51 12.87 -8.43
N LYS A 99 2.55 12.38 -7.78
CA LYS A 99 3.90 12.92 -7.98
C LYS A 99 4.63 12.28 -9.17
N TYR A 100 4.41 10.99 -9.38
CA TYR A 100 5.10 10.21 -10.41
C TYR A 100 4.09 9.46 -11.27
N PRO A 101 3.28 10.18 -12.06
CA PRO A 101 2.18 9.54 -12.77
C PRO A 101 2.64 8.52 -13.81
N GLY A 102 1.83 7.49 -13.99
CA GLY A 102 2.02 6.54 -15.07
C GLY A 102 3.05 5.45 -14.81
N ARG A 103 3.54 5.32 -13.59
CA ARG A 103 4.53 4.30 -13.25
C ARG A 103 3.87 3.17 -12.48
N SER A 104 4.24 1.94 -12.80
CA SER A 104 3.79 0.82 -11.97
C SER A 104 4.55 0.84 -10.64
N THR A 105 3.87 0.40 -9.60
CA THR A 105 4.43 0.33 -8.26
C THR A 105 4.09 -1.00 -7.62
N ILE A 106 4.87 -1.37 -6.62
CA ILE A 106 4.58 -2.51 -5.76
C ILE A 106 4.76 -2.01 -4.34
N LEU A 107 3.72 -2.14 -3.53
CA LEU A 107 3.75 -1.67 -2.16
C LEU A 107 3.54 -2.84 -1.21
N GLU A 108 4.42 -2.92 -0.22
CA GLU A 108 4.28 -3.86 0.89
C GLU A 108 4.08 -3.03 2.15
N VAL A 109 3.03 -3.34 2.88
CA VAL A 109 2.75 -2.72 4.18
C VAL A 109 2.54 -3.86 5.17
N SER A 110 3.31 -3.86 6.24
CA SER A 110 3.22 -4.92 7.24
C SER A 110 3.15 -4.35 8.64
N GLU A 111 2.59 -5.16 9.53
CA GLU A 111 2.55 -4.90 10.97
C GLU A 111 3.74 -5.60 11.60
N ASP A 112 4.63 -4.80 12.20
CA ASP A 112 5.81 -5.29 12.91
C ASP A 112 6.74 -6.15 12.04
N GLY A 113 6.60 -6.08 10.72
CA GLY A 113 7.39 -6.88 9.80
C GLY A 113 7.00 -8.35 9.76
N GLU A 114 5.87 -8.73 10.38
CA GLU A 114 5.48 -10.12 10.52
C GLU A 114 4.30 -10.53 9.65
N ASN A 115 3.34 -9.63 9.49
CA ASN A 115 2.14 -9.88 8.69
C ASN A 115 1.82 -8.63 7.88
N GLY A 116 1.37 -8.80 6.67
CA GLY A 116 1.07 -7.63 5.87
C GLY A 116 0.49 -7.96 4.51
N THR A 117 0.50 -6.96 3.65
CA THR A 117 -0.02 -7.07 2.30
C THR A 117 1.03 -6.64 1.30
N THR A 118 0.94 -7.22 0.11
CA THR A 118 1.72 -6.79 -1.05
C THR A 118 0.71 -6.52 -2.16
N ILE A 119 0.72 -5.31 -2.69
CA ILE A 119 -0.16 -4.94 -3.79
C ILE A 119 0.67 -4.46 -4.96
N MET A 120 0.37 -5.02 -6.13
CA MET A 120 0.99 -4.62 -7.39
C MET A 120 0.03 -3.69 -8.11
N PHE A 121 0.46 -2.44 -8.32
CA PHE A 121 -0.35 -1.44 -9.01
C PHE A 121 0.24 -1.25 -10.41
N PRO A 122 -0.43 -1.74 -11.45
CA PRO A 122 0.09 -1.58 -12.81
C PRO A 122 -0.02 -0.13 -13.26
N ALA A 123 0.83 0.26 -14.20
CA ALA A 123 0.65 1.53 -14.87
C ALA A 123 -0.66 1.49 -15.66
N LYS A 124 -1.27 2.65 -15.88
CA LYS A 124 -2.53 2.72 -16.61
C LYS A 124 -2.48 2.05 -17.97
N ASN A 125 -1.35 2.18 -18.66
CA ASN A 125 -1.20 1.55 -19.97
C ASN A 125 -1.17 0.03 -19.87
N ASP A 126 -0.57 -0.49 -18.80
CA ASP A 126 -0.56 -1.93 -18.57
C ASP A 126 -1.96 -2.45 -18.31
N ASP A 127 -2.75 -1.71 -17.52
CA ASP A 127 -4.15 -2.04 -17.29
C ASP A 127 -4.92 -2.14 -18.59
N LYS A 128 -4.78 -1.15 -19.45
CA LYS A 128 -5.44 -1.16 -20.74
C LYS A 128 -5.02 -2.35 -21.58
N THR A 129 -3.74 -2.66 -21.56
CA THR A 129 -3.22 -3.79 -22.30
C THR A 129 -3.81 -5.08 -21.78
N SER A 130 -3.91 -5.23 -20.47
CA SER A 130 -4.51 -6.41 -19.86
C SER A 130 -5.94 -6.57 -20.27
N PHE A 131 -6.71 -5.51 -20.24
CA PHE A 131 -8.12 -5.60 -20.57
C PHE A 131 -8.38 -5.85 -22.03
N SER A 132 -7.51 -5.41 -22.89
CA SER A 132 -7.72 -5.63 -24.31
C SER A 132 -7.76 -7.11 -24.64
N THR A 133 -7.24 -7.95 -23.79
CA THR A 133 -7.24 -9.37 -24.05
C THR A 133 -8.56 -10.03 -23.76
N TYR A 134 -9.43 -9.42 -22.98
CA TYR A 134 -10.68 -10.09 -22.70
C TYR A 134 -11.90 -9.23 -22.92
N GLU A 135 -11.80 -7.99 -23.08
CA GLU A 135 -12.91 -7.20 -23.43
C GLU A 135 -12.57 -5.88 -23.90
N GLU A 136 -11.88 -5.83 -24.24
CA GLU A 136 -11.59 -4.78 -24.59
C GLU A 136 -12.15 -4.01 -24.37
N MET A 137 -12.37 -4.49 -23.73
CA MET A 137 -12.64 -4.13 -23.21
C MET A 137 -13.32 -3.50 -22.59
N THR A 138 -13.81 -3.67 -22.45
CA THR A 138 -14.57 -3.02 -22.06
C THR A 138 -14.37 -1.78 -21.85
N SER A 139 -14.26 -1.53 -22.14
CA SER A 139 -14.02 -0.58 -22.06
C SER A 139 -13.50 0.26 -22.03
N SER A 140 -13.53 0.43 -22.21
CA SER A 140 -12.90 1.07 -22.23
C SER A 140 -12.52 1.83 -21.89
N THR A 141 -12.88 2.02 -21.65
CA THR A 141 -12.47 2.75 -21.28
C THR A 141 -11.59 3.23 -20.96
N GLY A 142 -11.29 3.44 -21.16
CA GLY A 142 -10.36 3.77 -20.94
C GLY A 142 -9.86 4.40 -20.41
N ALA A 143 -10.05 4.59 -20.15
CA ALA A 143 -9.51 5.11 -19.71
C ALA A 143 -8.91 5.43 -19.02
N VAL A 144 -8.68 5.61 -18.97
CA VAL A 144 -8.11 5.78 -18.46
C VAL A 144 -7.51 6.53 -18.06
N GLN A 145 -7.39 6.87 -17.93
CA GLN A 145 -6.85 7.52 -17.59
C GLN A 145 -6.30 7.95 -17.14
#